data_e628c4ea1de345e4f69a35d9224a4fbd
#
_entry.id   e628c4ea1de345e4f69a35d9224a4fbd
#
_cell.length_a   1.000
_cell.length_b   1.000
_cell.length_c   1.000
_cell.angle_alpha   90.00
_cell.angle_beta   90.00
_cell.angle_gamma   90.00
#
_symmetry.space_group_name_H-M   'P 1'
#
loop_
_entity.id
_entity.type
_entity.pdbx_description
1 polymer ?
#
loop_
_entity_poly.entity_id
_entity_poly.type
_entity_poly.pdbx_seq_one_letter_code
_entity_poly.pdbx_strand_id
1 'polypeptide(L)'
;VPHPQSGWFFVSHALRPQPSKDINKNIIIRLENKEDYRKTENLVRESFWNVYRPGCAEHYILHTLRKDPDFVSELDYVMECDGVLIGQNIFVKTVIKADDGRDIPIMTMGPICITPTLKRNGYGKMLLDYTLEKAKEFGCKAVCFEGNIDFYDKSGFDYANKFGIRYHGLSEDDDASFFLLKELEDGYLSGITGEYATPKGYFAACDNPEDFEKYESSFPFKEKLKLPGQLF
;
A
#
# COMPACT_ATOMS: atom_id res chain seq x y z
N VAL A 1 -7.04 -5.20 22.24
CA VAL A 1 -8.04 -4.40 21.52
C VAL A 1 -8.81 -5.38 20.65
N PRO A 2 -10.16 -5.47 20.75
CA PRO A 2 -10.91 -6.45 19.96
C PRO A 2 -10.89 -6.11 18.47
N HIS A 3 -10.50 -7.07 17.65
CA HIS A 3 -10.52 -7.01 16.19
C HIS A 3 -11.98 -7.00 15.68
N PRO A 4 -12.39 -6.10 14.80
CA PRO A 4 -13.70 -6.19 14.16
C PRO A 4 -13.65 -7.27 13.07
N GLN A 5 -14.64 -8.17 13.11
CA GLN A 5 -14.84 -9.24 12.15
C GLN A 5 -15.03 -8.68 10.73
N SER A 6 -14.27 -9.24 9.78
CA SER A 6 -14.29 -8.94 8.36
C SER A 6 -15.59 -9.38 7.70
N GLY A 7 -16.41 -8.43 7.28
CA GLY A 7 -17.56 -8.66 6.41
C GLY A 7 -17.36 -7.94 5.08
N TRP A 8 -16.73 -8.59 4.10
CA TRP A 8 -16.62 -8.08 2.73
C TRP A 8 -17.87 -8.47 1.94
N PHE A 9 -18.85 -7.58 1.80
CA PHE A 9 -19.92 -7.74 0.83
C PHE A 9 -19.72 -6.77 -0.33
N PHE A 10 -19.53 -7.34 -1.52
CA PHE A 10 -19.58 -6.61 -2.78
C PHE A 10 -21.02 -6.19 -3.08
N VAL A 11 -21.27 -4.90 -3.25
CA VAL A 11 -22.43 -4.41 -3.97
C VAL A 11 -22.02 -4.23 -5.43
N SER A 12 -22.41 -5.19 -6.27
CA SER A 12 -22.38 -5.04 -7.72
C SER A 12 -23.69 -4.39 -8.16
N HIS A 13 -23.64 -3.30 -8.87
CA HIS A 13 -24.43 -2.91 -10.06
C HIS A 13 -24.15 -1.43 -10.36
N ALA A 14 -23.17 -1.19 -11.20
CA ALA A 14 -23.13 0.01 -12.00
C ALA A 14 -22.64 -0.38 -13.40
N LEU A 15 -23.39 0.04 -14.40
CA LEU A 15 -23.18 -0.16 -15.83
C LEU A 15 -21.69 -0.03 -16.19
N ARG A 16 -21.15 -1.04 -16.90
CA ARG A 16 -19.80 -0.99 -17.46
C ARG A 16 -19.71 0.18 -18.43
N PRO A 17 -18.85 1.16 -18.22
CA PRO A 17 -18.48 2.07 -19.28
C PRO A 17 -17.74 1.24 -20.35
N GLN A 18 -18.15 1.37 -21.59
CA GLN A 18 -17.40 0.83 -22.74
C GLN A 18 -16.01 1.46 -22.74
N PRO A 19 -14.94 0.70 -23.02
CA PRO A 19 -13.62 1.28 -23.14
C PRO A 19 -13.63 2.25 -24.31
N SER A 20 -13.45 3.54 -24.04
CA SER A 20 -13.15 4.53 -25.05
C SER A 20 -11.85 4.12 -25.73
N LYS A 21 -11.83 4.09 -27.08
CA LYS A 21 -10.65 3.81 -27.89
C LYS A 21 -9.51 4.72 -27.44
N ASP A 22 -8.48 4.12 -26.87
CA ASP A 22 -7.29 4.82 -26.37
C ASP A 22 -6.57 5.52 -27.52
N ILE A 23 -6.71 6.83 -27.56
CA ILE A 23 -5.69 7.72 -28.11
C ILE A 23 -4.43 7.46 -27.28
N ASN A 24 -3.28 7.22 -27.91
CA ASN A 24 -1.98 6.89 -27.30
C ASN A 24 -1.69 7.79 -26.07
N LYS A 25 -2.08 7.33 -24.88
CA LYS A 25 -1.75 8.01 -23.63
C LYS A 25 -0.27 7.77 -23.33
N ASN A 26 0.46 8.84 -23.07
CA ASN A 26 1.85 8.74 -22.67
C ASN A 26 1.94 8.43 -21.18
N ILE A 27 2.21 7.16 -20.84
CA ILE A 27 2.38 6.70 -19.45
C ILE A 27 3.87 6.66 -19.14
N ILE A 28 4.27 7.33 -18.07
CA ILE A 28 5.63 7.35 -17.55
C ILE A 28 5.61 6.94 -16.08
N ILE A 29 6.47 5.99 -15.70
CA ILE A 29 6.74 5.66 -14.30
C ILE A 29 8.17 6.12 -14.01
N ARG A 30 8.33 6.98 -13.02
CA ARG A 30 9.61 7.56 -12.63
C ARG A 30 9.73 7.70 -11.12
N LEU A 31 10.95 7.93 -10.65
CA LEU A 31 11.15 8.33 -9.25
C LEU A 31 10.43 9.65 -8.95
N GLU A 32 9.92 9.76 -7.74
CA GLU A 32 9.32 10.98 -7.23
C GLU A 32 10.40 12.06 -7.02
N ASN A 33 10.06 13.30 -7.32
CA ASN A 33 10.89 14.47 -7.01
C ASN A 33 10.27 15.26 -5.84
N LYS A 34 11.07 16.06 -5.15
CA LYS A 34 10.57 16.88 -4.03
C LYS A 34 9.46 17.86 -4.44
N GLU A 35 9.50 18.34 -5.69
CA GLU A 35 8.48 19.20 -6.27
C GLU A 35 7.13 18.51 -6.48
N ASP A 36 7.12 17.17 -6.49
CA ASP A 36 5.92 16.37 -6.59
C ASP A 36 5.25 16.13 -5.25
N TYR A 37 5.98 16.18 -4.14
CA TYR A 37 5.54 15.72 -2.81
C TYR A 37 4.14 16.17 -2.44
N ARG A 38 3.85 17.45 -2.56
CA ARG A 38 2.51 17.96 -2.21
C ARG A 38 1.42 17.46 -3.18
N LYS A 39 1.74 17.30 -4.45
CA LYS A 39 0.81 16.78 -5.45
C LYS A 39 0.53 15.30 -5.20
N THR A 40 1.56 14.53 -4.87
CA THR A 40 1.45 13.10 -4.56
C THR A 40 0.71 12.87 -3.26
N GLU A 41 0.98 13.66 -2.22
CA GLU A 41 0.21 13.64 -0.98
C GLU A 41 -1.29 13.91 -1.23
N ASN A 42 -1.59 14.90 -2.08
CA ASN A 42 -2.98 15.15 -2.47
C ASN A 42 -3.58 14.00 -3.30
N LEU A 43 -2.81 13.40 -4.21
CA LEU A 43 -3.24 12.23 -4.98
C LEU A 43 -3.59 11.05 -4.05
N VAL A 44 -2.73 10.76 -3.08
CA VAL A 44 -2.97 9.72 -2.07
C VAL A 44 -4.22 10.07 -1.25
N ARG A 45 -4.33 11.31 -0.77
CA ARG A 45 -5.50 11.78 -0.03
C ARG A 45 -6.80 11.57 -0.82
N GLU A 46 -6.84 11.98 -2.08
CA GLU A 46 -8.01 11.79 -2.95
C GLU A 46 -8.34 10.31 -3.19
N SER A 47 -7.31 9.46 -3.28
CA SER A 47 -7.46 8.04 -3.59
C SER A 47 -7.99 7.21 -2.43
N PHE A 48 -7.70 7.62 -1.18
CA PHE A 48 -8.06 6.92 0.06
C PHE A 48 -9.17 7.58 0.85
N TRP A 49 -9.61 8.80 0.45
CA TRP A 49 -10.63 9.55 1.21
C TRP A 49 -11.94 8.78 1.36
N ASN A 50 -12.35 8.56 2.62
CA ASN A 50 -13.54 7.79 2.99
C ASN A 50 -13.55 6.33 2.51
N VAL A 51 -12.38 5.74 2.20
CA VAL A 51 -12.31 4.34 1.77
C VAL A 51 -12.34 3.40 2.98
N TYR A 52 -11.36 3.49 3.86
CA TYR A 52 -11.23 2.58 5.00
C TYR A 52 -11.75 3.15 6.32
N ARG A 53 -11.88 4.45 6.39
CA ARG A 53 -12.38 5.23 7.55
C ARG A 53 -12.96 6.55 7.07
N PRO A 54 -13.71 7.29 7.94
CA PRO A 54 -14.03 8.68 7.68
C PRO A 54 -12.76 9.52 7.49
N GLY A 55 -12.62 10.16 6.33
CA GLY A 55 -11.35 10.77 5.92
C GLY A 55 -10.31 9.75 5.46
N CYS A 56 -9.04 10.03 5.66
CA CYS A 56 -7.92 9.10 5.45
C CYS A 56 -6.67 9.58 6.20
N ALA A 57 -5.71 8.69 6.41
CA ALA A 57 -4.43 9.01 7.04
C ALA A 57 -3.23 8.77 6.11
N GLU A 58 -3.44 8.09 4.99
CA GLU A 58 -2.41 7.56 4.11
C GLU A 58 -1.49 8.66 3.54
N HIS A 59 -2.03 9.84 3.25
CA HIS A 59 -1.24 10.99 2.77
C HIS A 59 -0.30 11.56 3.85
N TYR A 60 -0.71 11.51 5.13
CA TYR A 60 0.13 11.90 6.24
C TYR A 60 1.20 10.82 6.53
N ILE A 61 0.82 9.56 6.43
CA ILE A 61 1.75 8.43 6.52
C ILE A 61 2.84 8.58 5.46
N LEU A 62 2.48 8.82 4.19
CA LEU A 62 3.45 9.10 3.12
C LEU A 62 4.36 10.28 3.46
N HIS A 63 3.78 11.40 3.94
CA HIS A 63 4.54 12.58 4.34
C HIS A 63 5.60 12.28 5.41
N THR A 64 5.23 11.49 6.41
CA THR A 64 6.12 11.15 7.54
C THR A 64 7.13 10.08 7.17
N LEU A 65 6.74 9.07 6.40
CA LEU A 65 7.62 7.99 5.96
C LEU A 65 8.80 8.48 5.14
N ARG A 66 8.67 9.54 4.35
CA ARG A 66 9.82 10.14 3.62
C ARG A 66 10.95 10.64 4.53
N LYS A 67 10.71 10.75 5.84
CA LYS A 67 11.71 11.11 6.87
C LYS A 67 12.16 9.92 7.72
N ASP A 68 11.55 8.77 7.50
CA ASP A 68 11.88 7.54 8.20
C ASP A 68 13.21 6.98 7.68
N PRO A 69 14.13 6.51 8.54
CA PRO A 69 15.41 5.94 8.12
C PRO A 69 15.27 4.66 7.28
N ASP A 70 14.14 3.94 7.40
CA ASP A 70 13.86 2.74 6.64
C ASP A 70 13.16 3.01 5.30
N PHE A 71 12.81 4.26 5.02
CA PHE A 71 12.25 4.67 3.73
C PHE A 71 13.28 4.49 2.60
N VAL A 72 12.84 3.92 1.47
CA VAL A 72 13.71 3.65 0.32
C VAL A 72 13.42 4.66 -0.78
N SER A 73 14.14 5.78 -0.77
CA SER A 73 13.97 6.86 -1.77
C SER A 73 14.20 6.41 -3.21
N GLU A 74 15.02 5.38 -3.43
CA GLU A 74 15.28 4.76 -4.71
C GLU A 74 14.12 3.90 -5.23
N LEU A 75 13.10 3.69 -4.39
CA LEU A 75 11.88 2.95 -4.70
C LEU A 75 10.61 3.79 -4.46
N ASP A 76 10.75 5.10 -4.39
CA ASP A 76 9.64 6.05 -4.33
C ASP A 76 9.23 6.44 -5.76
N TYR A 77 8.18 5.78 -6.27
CA TYR A 77 7.76 5.90 -7.66
C TYR A 77 6.41 6.60 -7.81
N VAL A 78 6.34 7.44 -8.83
CA VAL A 78 5.09 8.04 -9.32
C VAL A 78 4.80 7.59 -10.75
N MET A 79 3.52 7.54 -11.10
CA MET A 79 3.05 7.29 -12.45
C MET A 79 2.38 8.54 -12.99
N GLU A 80 2.74 8.93 -14.20
CA GLU A 80 2.13 10.02 -14.96
C GLU A 80 1.37 9.51 -16.18
N CYS A 81 0.31 10.21 -16.52
CA CYS A 81 -0.41 10.08 -17.78
C CYS A 81 -0.49 11.46 -18.43
N ASP A 82 0.14 11.63 -19.60
CA ASP A 82 0.21 12.92 -20.32
C ASP A 82 0.70 14.09 -19.43
N GLY A 83 1.70 13.82 -18.57
CA GLY A 83 2.31 14.79 -17.65
C GLY A 83 1.51 15.08 -16.37
N VAL A 84 0.43 14.36 -16.12
CA VAL A 84 -0.37 14.46 -14.89
C VAL A 84 -0.08 13.27 -13.99
N LEU A 85 0.21 13.50 -12.72
CA LEU A 85 0.39 12.44 -11.73
C LEU A 85 -0.92 11.68 -11.50
N ILE A 86 -0.89 10.37 -11.71
CA ILE A 86 -2.06 9.49 -11.60
C ILE A 86 -1.88 8.32 -10.62
N GLY A 87 -0.67 8.04 -10.21
CA GLY A 87 -0.37 6.93 -9.30
C GLY A 87 0.91 7.14 -8.52
N GLN A 88 1.04 6.37 -7.43
CA GLN A 88 2.21 6.41 -6.55
C GLN A 88 2.35 5.07 -5.81
N ASN A 89 3.59 4.66 -5.54
CA ASN A 89 3.96 3.54 -4.67
C ASN A 89 5.31 3.80 -4.00
N ILE A 90 5.43 3.41 -2.73
CA ILE A 90 6.69 3.48 -1.96
C ILE A 90 7.03 2.13 -1.34
N PHE A 91 8.29 2.00 -0.94
CA PHE A 91 8.79 0.85 -0.18
C PHE A 91 9.52 1.32 1.10
N VAL A 92 9.39 0.50 2.14
CA VAL A 92 10.03 0.70 3.43
C VAL A 92 10.73 -0.61 3.83
N LYS A 93 11.99 -0.53 4.27
CA LYS A 93 12.73 -1.68 4.79
C LYS A 93 12.10 -2.17 6.08
N THR A 94 12.05 -3.48 6.24
CA THR A 94 11.57 -4.13 7.45
C THR A 94 12.14 -5.54 7.55
N VAL A 95 11.76 -6.28 8.57
CA VAL A 95 12.21 -7.66 8.79
C VAL A 95 11.06 -8.57 9.17
N ILE A 96 11.19 -9.85 8.86
CA ILE A 96 10.48 -10.91 9.54
C ILE A 96 11.35 -11.36 10.73
N LYS A 97 10.78 -11.38 11.92
CA LYS A 97 11.39 -11.97 13.10
C LYS A 97 11.20 -13.49 13.02
N ALA A 98 12.23 -14.20 12.59
CA ALA A 98 12.18 -15.65 12.48
C ALA A 98 12.12 -16.31 13.85
N ASP A 99 11.44 -17.47 13.94
CA ASP A 99 11.28 -18.23 15.19
C ASP A 99 12.62 -18.77 15.73
N ASP A 100 13.65 -18.85 14.88
CA ASP A 100 15.02 -19.21 15.25
C ASP A 100 15.86 -18.02 15.73
N GLY A 101 15.25 -16.84 15.84
CA GLY A 101 15.88 -15.62 16.37
C GLY A 101 16.58 -14.73 15.32
N ARG A 102 16.60 -15.13 14.06
CA ARG A 102 17.15 -14.29 12.98
C ARG A 102 16.19 -13.16 12.57
N ASP A 103 16.76 -12.04 12.17
CA ASP A 103 16.05 -11.00 11.44
C ASP A 103 16.22 -11.26 9.93
N ILE A 104 15.11 -11.54 9.25
CA ILE A 104 15.09 -11.80 7.81
C ILE A 104 14.72 -10.51 7.08
N PRO A 105 15.65 -9.87 6.34
CA PRO A 105 15.38 -8.61 5.65
C PRO A 105 14.34 -8.75 4.56
N ILE A 106 13.32 -7.92 4.59
CA ILE A 106 12.28 -7.81 3.58
C ILE A 106 11.93 -6.32 3.37
N MET A 107 10.97 -6.05 2.53
CA MET A 107 10.32 -4.74 2.48
C MET A 107 8.80 -4.86 2.66
N THR A 108 8.19 -3.80 3.13
CA THR A 108 6.77 -3.53 2.96
C THR A 108 6.58 -2.44 1.92
N MET A 109 5.37 -2.32 1.37
CA MET A 109 5.06 -1.30 0.37
C MET A 109 3.74 -0.59 0.69
N GLY A 110 3.60 0.61 0.17
CA GLY A 110 2.39 1.41 0.31
C GLY A 110 2.57 2.64 1.22
N PRO A 111 1.62 3.58 1.12
CA PRO A 111 0.41 3.48 0.32
C PRO A 111 0.71 3.34 -1.17
N ILE A 112 -0.02 2.46 -1.87
CA ILE A 112 -0.05 2.39 -3.33
C ILE A 112 -1.42 2.87 -3.82
N CYS A 113 -1.45 3.75 -4.81
CA CYS A 113 -2.72 4.25 -5.32
C CYS A 113 -2.68 4.60 -6.81
N ILE A 114 -3.87 4.65 -7.39
CA ILE A 114 -4.18 5.29 -8.67
C ILE A 114 -5.33 6.26 -8.45
N THR A 115 -5.28 7.43 -9.10
CA THR A 115 -6.34 8.43 -9.03
C THR A 115 -7.72 7.79 -9.23
N PRO A 116 -8.75 8.17 -8.44
CA PRO A 116 -10.06 7.52 -8.47
C PRO A 116 -10.70 7.43 -9.86
N THR A 117 -10.51 8.44 -10.69
CA THR A 117 -11.08 8.53 -12.04
C THR A 117 -10.46 7.54 -13.05
N LEU A 118 -9.28 6.99 -12.75
CA LEU A 118 -8.56 6.05 -13.60
C LEU A 118 -8.41 4.64 -12.98
N LYS A 119 -9.09 4.38 -11.87
CA LYS A 119 -9.15 3.02 -11.28
C LYS A 119 -9.76 2.04 -12.29
N ARG A 120 -9.39 0.76 -12.19
CA ARG A 120 -9.86 -0.37 -13.01
C ARG A 120 -9.50 -0.30 -14.51
N ASN A 121 -8.51 0.54 -14.88
CA ASN A 121 -7.99 0.62 -16.25
C ASN A 121 -6.62 -0.07 -16.41
N GLY A 122 -6.20 -0.92 -15.44
CA GLY A 122 -4.93 -1.64 -15.47
C GLY A 122 -3.73 -0.87 -14.95
N TYR A 123 -3.83 0.44 -14.73
CA TYR A 123 -2.69 1.27 -14.28
C TYR A 123 -2.14 0.84 -12.92
N GLY A 124 -3.00 0.41 -11.98
CA GLY A 124 -2.55 -0.08 -10.69
C GLY A 124 -1.66 -1.32 -10.80
N LYS A 125 -2.03 -2.29 -11.65
CA LYS A 125 -1.19 -3.46 -11.92
C LYS A 125 0.11 -3.07 -12.61
N MET A 126 0.06 -2.18 -13.60
CA MET A 126 1.24 -1.68 -14.30
C MET A 126 2.25 -1.03 -13.33
N LEU A 127 1.78 -0.15 -12.45
CA LEU A 127 2.60 0.49 -11.43
C LEU A 127 3.18 -0.53 -10.45
N LEU A 128 2.34 -1.45 -9.95
CA LEU A 128 2.75 -2.49 -9.02
C LEU A 128 3.83 -3.38 -9.62
N ASP A 129 3.59 -3.95 -10.80
CA ASP A 129 4.54 -4.87 -11.43
C ASP A 129 5.89 -4.18 -11.72
N TYR A 130 5.85 -2.93 -12.23
CA TYR A 130 7.06 -2.15 -12.46
C TYR A 130 7.85 -1.91 -11.17
N THR A 131 7.18 -1.48 -10.11
CA THR A 131 7.84 -1.16 -8.84
C THR A 131 8.36 -2.40 -8.12
N LEU A 132 7.69 -3.55 -8.25
CA LEU A 132 8.19 -4.84 -7.74
C LEU A 132 9.46 -5.29 -8.47
N GLU A 133 9.53 -5.10 -9.80
CA GLU A 133 10.74 -5.40 -10.55
C GLU A 133 11.90 -4.49 -10.10
N LYS A 134 11.63 -3.20 -9.91
CA LYS A 134 12.63 -2.26 -9.37
C LYS A 134 13.06 -2.61 -7.94
N ALA A 135 12.14 -3.06 -7.09
CA ALA A 135 12.48 -3.54 -5.76
C ALA A 135 13.39 -4.78 -5.81
N LYS A 136 13.14 -5.71 -6.74
CA LYS A 136 14.00 -6.88 -7.00
C LYS A 136 15.39 -6.45 -7.47
N GLU A 137 15.46 -5.54 -8.45
CA GLU A 137 16.73 -4.98 -8.95
C GLU A 137 17.54 -4.29 -7.82
N PHE A 138 16.83 -3.64 -6.88
CA PHE A 138 17.42 -3.00 -5.70
C PHE A 138 17.93 -4.00 -4.65
N GLY A 139 17.58 -5.29 -4.78
CA GLY A 139 17.99 -6.35 -3.87
C GLY A 139 16.93 -6.76 -2.83
N CYS A 140 15.70 -6.28 -2.95
CA CYS A 140 14.58 -6.79 -2.15
C CYS A 140 14.26 -8.23 -2.55
N LYS A 141 14.19 -9.12 -1.56
CA LYS A 141 13.99 -10.55 -1.79
C LYS A 141 12.58 -11.03 -1.51
N ALA A 142 11.84 -10.31 -0.66
CA ALA A 142 10.42 -10.56 -0.42
C ALA A 142 9.72 -9.28 0.05
N VAL A 143 8.42 -9.20 -0.23
CA VAL A 143 7.55 -8.09 0.14
C VAL A 143 6.37 -8.63 0.93
N CYS A 144 6.10 -8.05 2.10
CA CYS A 144 4.90 -8.31 2.92
C CYS A 144 4.13 -7.02 3.13
N PHE A 145 2.81 -7.07 3.12
CA PHE A 145 1.96 -5.92 3.45
C PHE A 145 0.50 -6.33 3.67
N GLU A 146 -0.34 -5.39 4.09
CA GLU A 146 -1.79 -5.57 4.22
C GLU A 146 -2.50 -5.16 2.93
N GLY A 147 -3.27 -6.08 2.34
CA GLY A 147 -3.96 -5.84 1.08
C GLY A 147 -5.09 -6.81 0.79
N ASN A 148 -5.80 -6.56 -0.30
CA ASN A 148 -6.86 -7.46 -0.78
C ASN A 148 -6.30 -8.37 -1.87
N ILE A 149 -6.31 -9.68 -1.62
CA ILE A 149 -5.79 -10.71 -2.54
C ILE A 149 -6.40 -10.62 -3.95
N ASP A 150 -7.68 -10.26 -4.09
CA ASP A 150 -8.36 -10.16 -5.40
C ASP A 150 -7.67 -9.20 -6.39
N PHE A 151 -6.90 -8.24 -5.86
CA PHE A 151 -6.10 -7.35 -6.70
C PHE A 151 -4.66 -7.84 -6.86
N TYR A 152 -4.05 -8.33 -5.77
CA TYR A 152 -2.61 -8.58 -5.71
C TYR A 152 -2.20 -9.97 -6.20
N ASP A 153 -3.13 -10.96 -6.25
CA ASP A 153 -2.88 -12.30 -6.80
C ASP A 153 -2.33 -12.26 -8.23
N LYS A 154 -2.85 -11.32 -9.05
CA LYS A 154 -2.45 -11.09 -10.45
C LYS A 154 -1.00 -10.60 -10.62
N SER A 155 -0.39 -10.16 -9.53
CA SER A 155 1.02 -9.77 -9.48
C SER A 155 1.86 -10.77 -8.68
N GLY A 156 1.28 -11.94 -8.37
CA GLY A 156 1.98 -13.08 -7.76
C GLY A 156 2.10 -13.03 -6.24
N PHE A 157 1.26 -12.25 -5.57
CA PHE A 157 1.11 -12.33 -4.12
C PHE A 157 0.20 -13.49 -3.72
N ASP A 158 0.45 -14.03 -2.54
CA ASP A 158 -0.42 -15.00 -1.89
C ASP A 158 -0.50 -14.69 -0.39
N TYR A 159 -1.33 -15.43 0.34
CA TYR A 159 -1.45 -15.29 1.78
C TYR A 159 -0.14 -15.65 2.48
N ALA A 160 0.31 -14.79 3.39
CA ALA A 160 1.61 -14.94 4.06
C ALA A 160 1.73 -16.22 4.90
N ASN A 161 0.62 -16.74 5.41
CA ASN A 161 0.61 -18.00 6.15
C ASN A 161 1.06 -19.21 5.31
N LYS A 162 0.91 -19.17 3.99
CA LYS A 162 1.42 -20.22 3.07
C LYS A 162 2.95 -20.28 3.04
N PHE A 163 3.61 -19.19 3.42
CA PHE A 163 5.06 -19.07 3.54
C PHE A 163 5.54 -19.29 4.98
N GLY A 164 4.67 -19.68 5.91
CA GLY A 164 5.01 -19.86 7.32
C GLY A 164 5.15 -18.56 8.12
N ILE A 165 4.68 -17.43 7.57
CA ILE A 165 4.82 -16.11 8.19
C ILE A 165 3.48 -15.67 8.80
N ARG A 166 3.52 -15.32 10.10
CA ARG A 166 2.38 -14.85 10.87
C ARG A 166 2.39 -13.32 10.97
N TYR A 167 1.22 -12.75 11.16
CA TYR A 167 1.08 -11.32 11.43
C TYR A 167 1.11 -11.08 12.95
N HIS A 168 1.91 -10.12 13.38
CA HIS A 168 2.10 -9.80 14.79
C HIS A 168 0.80 -9.45 15.50
N GLY A 169 0.58 -10.05 16.66
CA GLY A 169 -0.58 -9.79 17.51
C GLY A 169 -1.86 -10.51 17.10
N LEU A 170 -1.83 -11.36 16.07
CA LEU A 170 -2.93 -12.27 15.75
C LEU A 170 -2.69 -13.65 16.36
N SER A 171 -3.77 -14.28 16.82
CA SER A 171 -3.76 -15.70 17.18
C SER A 171 -3.90 -16.59 15.93
N GLU A 172 -3.62 -17.89 16.05
CA GLU A 172 -3.73 -18.84 14.92
C GLU A 172 -5.15 -18.96 14.37
N ASP A 173 -6.16 -18.69 15.18
CA ASP A 173 -7.58 -18.74 14.80
C ASP A 173 -8.10 -17.42 14.21
N ASP A 174 -7.31 -16.35 14.23
CA ASP A 174 -7.72 -15.06 13.69
C ASP A 174 -7.61 -15.01 12.17
N ASP A 175 -8.51 -14.26 11.54
CA ASP A 175 -8.48 -14.04 10.10
C ASP A 175 -7.31 -13.12 9.70
N ALA A 176 -6.31 -13.69 9.04
CA ALA A 176 -5.16 -13.00 8.47
C ALA A 176 -5.24 -12.89 6.93
N SER A 177 -6.42 -13.01 6.33
CA SER A 177 -6.61 -12.97 4.87
C SER A 177 -6.20 -11.63 4.21
N PHE A 178 -6.01 -10.59 5.00
CA PHE A 178 -5.49 -9.30 4.57
C PHE A 178 -3.95 -9.28 4.47
N PHE A 179 -3.24 -10.25 5.06
CA PHE A 179 -1.79 -10.25 5.13
C PHE A 179 -1.20 -11.05 3.98
N LEU A 180 -0.54 -10.35 3.08
CA LEU A 180 -0.04 -10.86 1.80
C LEU A 180 1.48 -10.84 1.75
N LEU A 181 2.03 -11.82 1.02
CA LEU A 181 3.46 -11.97 0.80
C LEU A 181 3.75 -12.34 -0.64
N LYS A 182 4.87 -11.84 -1.17
CA LYS A 182 5.48 -12.29 -2.41
C LYS A 182 6.99 -12.42 -2.23
N GLU A 183 7.55 -13.58 -2.58
CA GLU A 183 8.98 -13.71 -2.81
C GLU A 183 9.34 -13.10 -4.17
N LEU A 184 10.37 -12.25 -4.18
CA LEU A 184 11.00 -11.72 -5.39
C LEU A 184 12.23 -12.53 -5.80
N GLU A 185 12.81 -13.25 -4.84
CA GLU A 185 13.84 -14.28 -5.04
C GLU A 185 13.23 -15.62 -4.61
N ASP A 186 13.08 -16.53 -5.55
CA ASP A 186 12.42 -17.83 -5.33
C ASP A 186 13.11 -18.62 -4.21
N GLY A 187 12.30 -19.06 -3.23
CA GLY A 187 12.78 -19.88 -2.11
C GLY A 187 13.51 -19.08 -1.02
N TYR A 188 13.50 -17.76 -1.05
CA TYR A 188 14.15 -16.93 -0.04
C TYR A 188 13.68 -17.22 1.38
N LEU A 189 12.41 -17.54 1.54
CA LEU A 189 11.80 -17.87 2.84
C LEU A 189 11.68 -19.39 3.08
N SER A 190 12.28 -20.23 2.23
CA SER A 190 12.21 -21.68 2.40
C SER A 190 12.73 -22.14 3.76
N GLY A 191 11.88 -22.85 4.51
CA GLY A 191 12.22 -23.36 5.85
C GLY A 191 12.27 -22.28 6.94
N ILE A 192 11.83 -21.06 6.64
CA ILE A 192 11.72 -19.97 7.62
C ILE A 192 10.28 -19.90 8.10
N THR A 193 10.09 -19.90 9.41
CA THR A 193 8.86 -19.49 10.06
C THR A 193 9.13 -18.27 10.92
N GLY A 194 8.13 -17.41 11.09
CA GLY A 194 8.35 -16.17 11.84
C GLY A 194 7.15 -15.26 11.87
N GLU A 195 7.38 -14.06 12.36
CA GLU A 195 6.36 -13.05 12.56
C GLU A 195 6.75 -11.74 11.88
N TYR A 196 5.80 -11.12 11.19
CA TYR A 196 5.91 -9.78 10.62
C TYR A 196 5.09 -8.81 11.45
N ALA A 197 5.66 -7.64 11.71
CA ALA A 197 4.92 -6.50 12.27
C ALA A 197 5.02 -5.32 11.32
N THR A 198 3.89 -4.62 11.11
CA THR A 198 3.87 -3.38 10.33
C THR A 198 4.83 -2.35 10.92
N PRO A 199 5.72 -1.74 10.13
CA PRO A 199 6.65 -0.74 10.61
C PRO A 199 5.97 0.42 11.30
N LYS A 200 6.63 0.94 12.34
CA LYS A 200 6.08 1.97 13.24
C LYS A 200 5.64 3.24 12.51
N GLY A 201 6.32 3.61 11.43
CA GLY A 201 6.00 4.78 10.62
C GLY A 201 4.57 4.78 10.03
N TYR A 202 3.97 3.60 9.85
CA TYR A 202 2.58 3.48 9.38
C TYR A 202 1.52 3.86 10.43
N PHE A 203 1.91 3.98 11.70
CA PHE A 203 1.05 4.41 12.79
C PHE A 203 1.16 5.91 13.11
N ALA A 204 1.91 6.68 12.31
CA ALA A 204 2.23 8.07 12.56
C ALA A 204 1.01 8.96 12.87
N ALA A 205 -0.12 8.75 12.18
CA ALA A 205 -1.34 9.50 12.41
C ALA A 205 -2.04 9.15 13.74
N CYS A 206 -1.88 7.91 14.21
CA CYS A 206 -2.40 7.45 15.50
C CYS A 206 -1.50 7.89 16.65
N ASP A 207 -0.18 7.84 16.44
CA ASP A 207 0.82 8.19 17.44
C ASP A 207 0.92 9.71 17.64
N ASN A 208 0.60 10.50 16.61
CA ASN A 208 0.68 11.97 16.63
C ASN A 208 -0.59 12.61 16.07
N PRO A 209 -1.75 12.47 16.74
CA PRO A 209 -3.03 12.91 16.21
C PRO A 209 -3.13 14.45 16.06
N GLU A 210 -2.48 15.22 16.90
CA GLU A 210 -2.48 16.70 16.81
C GLU A 210 -1.71 17.18 15.58
N ASP A 211 -0.54 16.60 15.32
CA ASP A 211 0.26 16.90 14.13
C ASP A 211 -0.46 16.47 12.85
N PHE A 212 -1.12 15.33 12.89
CA PHE A 212 -1.95 14.87 11.80
C PHE A 212 -3.10 15.84 11.49
N GLU A 213 -3.87 16.27 12.47
CA GLU A 213 -4.98 17.22 12.26
C GLU A 213 -4.47 18.58 11.76
N LYS A 214 -3.33 19.06 12.26
CA LYS A 214 -2.67 20.27 11.76
C LYS A 214 -2.25 20.12 10.29
N TYR A 215 -1.67 18.97 9.94
CA TYR A 215 -1.28 18.69 8.57
C TYR A 215 -2.49 18.57 7.64
N GLU A 216 -3.54 17.84 8.05
CA GLU A 216 -4.80 17.70 7.30
C GLU A 216 -5.45 19.06 7.04
N SER A 217 -5.42 19.98 8.01
CA SER A 217 -5.98 21.33 7.87
C SER A 217 -5.30 22.18 6.77
N SER A 218 -4.13 21.78 6.32
CA SER A 218 -3.41 22.43 5.20
C SER A 218 -3.94 22.06 3.82
N PHE A 219 -4.89 21.10 3.75
CA PHE A 219 -5.57 20.71 2.51
C PHE A 219 -6.95 21.36 2.44
N PRO A 220 -7.57 21.46 1.24
CA PRO A 220 -8.95 21.88 1.11
C PRO A 220 -9.87 20.98 1.95
N PHE A 221 -10.86 21.62 2.58
CA PHE A 221 -11.86 20.89 3.37
C PHE A 221 -12.57 19.83 2.51
N LYS A 222 -12.72 18.62 3.09
CA LYS A 222 -13.56 17.54 2.57
C LYS A 222 -14.34 16.92 3.71
N GLU A 223 -15.59 16.57 3.44
CA GLU A 223 -16.45 15.93 4.42
C GLU A 223 -15.98 14.51 4.74
N LYS A 224 -15.79 14.22 6.02
CA LYS A 224 -15.47 12.86 6.51
C LYS A 224 -16.78 12.08 6.67
N LEU A 225 -17.00 11.07 5.84
CA LEU A 225 -18.23 10.28 5.82
C LEU A 225 -18.01 8.91 6.44
N LYS A 226 -18.93 8.51 7.32
CA LYS A 226 -19.00 7.14 7.80
C LYS A 226 -19.83 6.32 6.82
N LEU A 227 -19.17 5.40 6.11
CA LEU A 227 -19.76 4.59 5.05
C LEU A 227 -19.77 3.09 5.43
N PRO A 228 -20.73 2.30 4.93
CA PRO A 228 -20.72 0.84 5.09
C PRO A 228 -19.43 0.24 4.53
N GLY A 229 -18.87 -0.73 5.24
CA GLY A 229 -17.63 -1.44 4.82
C GLY A 229 -16.33 -0.76 5.23
N GLN A 230 -16.38 0.38 5.90
CA GLN A 230 -15.18 0.94 6.53
C GLN A 230 -14.76 0.09 7.74
N LEU A 231 -13.44 0.07 8.00
CA LEU A 231 -12.84 -0.78 9.05
C LEU A 231 -12.92 -0.14 10.45
N PHE A 232 -13.21 1.18 10.53
CA PHE A 232 -13.18 1.97 11.77
C PHE A 232 -14.38 2.91 11.91
#